data_4b91177d4194ce84693ea60ebb5f28c8
#
_entry.id   4b91177d4194ce84693ea60ebb5f28c8
#
_cell.length_a   1.000
_cell.length_b   1.000
_cell.length_c   1.000
_cell.angle_alpha   90.00
_cell.angle_beta   90.00
_cell.angle_gamma   90.00
#
_symmetry.space_group_name_H-M   'P 1'
#
loop_
_entity.id
_entity.type
_entity.pdbx_description
1 polymer ?
#
loop_
_entity_poly.entity_id
_entity_poly.type
_entity_poly.pdbx_seq_one_letter_code
_entity_poly.pdbx_strand_id
1 'polypeptide(L)'
;MTPRIEESKARKLIGVSCHMSILNNRTAELWSGFRPRVSEIFHRVSPDFISLQNYPEDYFRHFDPKKSFEKWAAVEVLEVSNIPKGMQFFELPAGKYAVFEYKGTSSDPRIFQYIYNEWLPTSRYRLDHRPHFEVLGEKYKNNDPNSEEQIWVPILDY
;
A
#
# COMPACT_ATOMS: atom_id res chain seq x y z
N MET A 1 2.16 -18.73 6.61
CA MET A 1 1.07 -17.74 6.63
C MET A 1 0.26 -17.85 5.34
N THR A 2 -1.05 -17.96 5.46
CA THR A 2 -1.93 -18.15 4.30
C THR A 2 -2.76 -16.89 4.09
N PRO A 3 -2.65 -16.26 2.91
CA PRO A 3 -3.47 -15.10 2.63
C PRO A 3 -4.90 -15.50 2.27
N ARG A 4 -5.84 -14.57 2.41
CA ARG A 4 -7.13 -14.72 1.75
C ARG A 4 -7.06 -14.09 0.36
N ILE A 5 -7.85 -14.59 -0.55
CA ILE A 5 -7.90 -14.07 -1.92
C ILE A 5 -9.19 -13.24 -2.04
N GLU A 6 -9.05 -12.00 -2.48
CA GLU A 6 -10.18 -11.10 -2.63
C GLU A 6 -10.25 -10.48 -4.02
N GLU A 7 -11.48 -10.36 -4.53
CA GLU A 7 -11.78 -9.51 -5.67
C GLU A 7 -12.15 -8.14 -5.13
N SER A 8 -11.35 -7.13 -5.41
CA SER A 8 -11.60 -5.78 -4.95
C SER A 8 -12.20 -4.93 -6.06
N LYS A 9 -13.19 -4.12 -5.70
CA LYS A 9 -13.71 -3.08 -6.58
C LYS A 9 -12.69 -1.95 -6.70
N ALA A 10 -12.83 -1.14 -7.74
CA ALA A 10 -12.05 0.10 -7.85
C ALA A 10 -12.28 0.98 -6.62
N ARG A 11 -11.22 1.63 -6.14
CA ARG A 11 -11.28 2.51 -4.96
C ARG A 11 -10.84 3.91 -5.35
N LYS A 12 -11.46 4.90 -4.71
CA LYS A 12 -11.10 6.31 -4.89
C LYS A 12 -10.28 6.75 -3.68
N LEU A 13 -9.06 7.21 -3.93
CA LEU A 13 -8.15 7.64 -2.89
C LEU A 13 -7.83 9.12 -3.03
N ILE A 14 -7.66 9.79 -1.91
CA ILE A 14 -7.10 11.15 -1.86
C ILE A 14 -5.91 11.12 -0.92
N GLY A 15 -4.80 11.70 -1.34
CA GLY A 15 -3.60 11.73 -0.53
C GLY A 15 -2.48 12.51 -1.16
N VAL A 16 -1.28 12.22 -0.67
CA VAL A 16 -0.04 12.84 -1.14
C VAL A 16 0.91 11.75 -1.61
N SER A 17 1.80 12.10 -2.53
CA SER A 17 2.75 11.14 -3.07
C SER A 17 4.15 11.73 -3.18
N CYS A 18 5.13 10.86 -3.27
CA CYS A 18 6.50 11.22 -3.59
C CYS A 18 7.19 10.06 -4.29
N HIS A 19 8.25 10.36 -5.02
CA HIS A 19 9.13 9.33 -5.55
C HIS A 19 10.20 9.02 -4.51
N MET A 20 10.44 7.73 -4.29
CA MET A 20 11.46 7.26 -3.34
C MET A 20 12.04 5.94 -3.82
N SER A 21 13.06 5.47 -3.13
CA SER A 21 13.60 4.12 -3.31
C SER A 21 13.82 3.51 -1.93
N ILE A 22 14.14 2.21 -1.88
CA ILE A 22 14.47 1.56 -0.61
C ILE A 22 15.66 2.25 0.05
N LEU A 23 16.68 2.63 -0.74
CA LEU A 23 17.86 3.33 -0.21
C LEU A 23 17.60 4.79 0.12
N ASN A 24 16.63 5.43 -0.52
CA ASN A 24 16.22 6.80 -0.24
C ASN A 24 14.77 6.78 0.23
N ASN A 25 14.55 6.27 1.43
CA ASN A 25 13.22 6.07 1.99
C ASN A 25 12.67 7.36 2.57
N ARG A 26 11.57 7.87 1.98
CA ARG A 26 10.92 9.11 2.37
C ARG A 26 9.56 8.87 3.03
N THR A 27 9.28 7.65 3.47
CA THR A 27 7.98 7.27 4.03
C THR A 27 7.61 8.10 5.26
N ALA A 28 8.54 8.26 6.21
CA ALA A 28 8.28 9.03 7.43
C ALA A 28 7.97 10.49 7.12
N GLU A 29 8.72 11.10 6.22
CA GLU A 29 8.49 12.48 5.77
C GLU A 29 7.11 12.64 5.15
N LEU A 30 6.72 11.71 4.27
CA LEU A 30 5.44 11.74 3.59
C LEU A 30 4.27 11.69 4.58
N TRP A 31 4.32 10.76 5.53
CA TRP A 31 3.27 10.60 6.53
C TRP A 31 3.23 11.75 7.53
N SER A 32 4.37 12.32 7.90
CA SER A 32 4.42 13.50 8.78
C SER A 32 3.70 14.68 8.19
N GLY A 33 3.78 14.85 6.87
CA GLY A 33 3.07 15.93 6.18
C GLY A 33 1.58 15.64 5.98
N PHE A 34 1.21 14.39 5.79
CA PHE A 34 -0.16 14.01 5.45
C PHE A 34 -1.08 13.89 6.67
N ARG A 35 -0.64 13.17 7.71
CA ARG A 35 -1.49 12.86 8.88
C ARG A 35 -2.15 14.08 9.51
N PRO A 36 -1.44 15.19 9.75
CA PRO A 36 -2.07 16.36 10.36
C PRO A 36 -3.17 16.98 9.51
N ARG A 37 -3.18 16.69 8.20
CA ARG A 37 -4.11 17.30 7.26
C ARG A 37 -5.25 16.40 6.84
N VAL A 38 -5.33 15.18 7.36
CA VAL A 38 -6.34 14.21 6.93
C VAL A 38 -7.77 14.69 7.21
N SER A 39 -7.96 15.53 8.23
CA SER A 39 -9.26 16.11 8.55
C SER A 39 -9.81 17.04 7.47
N GLU A 40 -8.98 17.49 6.54
CA GLU A 40 -9.42 18.31 5.41
C GLU A 40 -10.14 17.50 4.34
N ILE A 41 -10.08 16.16 4.39
CA ILE A 41 -10.68 15.27 3.40
C ILE A 41 -12.07 14.86 3.84
N PHE A 42 -13.06 15.05 2.94
CA PHE A 42 -14.46 14.70 3.20
C PHE A 42 -14.79 13.32 2.63
N HIS A 43 -15.85 12.71 3.17
CA HIS A 43 -16.45 11.47 2.68
C HIS A 43 -15.54 10.24 2.80
N ARG A 44 -14.69 10.19 3.82
CA ARG A 44 -13.89 8.98 4.08
C ARG A 44 -14.80 7.78 4.32
N VAL A 45 -14.42 6.63 3.74
CA VAL A 45 -15.20 5.38 3.91
C VAL A 45 -15.01 4.78 5.31
N SER A 46 -13.86 5.07 5.96
CA SER A 46 -13.51 4.50 7.27
C SER A 46 -12.40 5.33 7.90
N PRO A 47 -12.02 5.05 9.17
CA PRO A 47 -10.86 5.68 9.79
C PRO A 47 -9.51 5.15 9.29
N ASP A 48 -9.49 4.12 8.45
CA ASP A 48 -8.25 3.48 8.00
C ASP A 48 -7.44 4.39 7.08
N PHE A 49 -6.12 4.22 7.12
CA PHE A 49 -5.20 4.84 6.19
C PHE A 49 -4.72 3.82 5.16
N ILE A 50 -4.36 4.31 3.98
CA ILE A 50 -3.82 3.49 2.89
C ILE A 50 -2.38 3.93 2.63
N SER A 51 -1.45 2.98 2.73
CA SER A 51 -0.06 3.15 2.35
C SER A 51 0.13 2.40 1.04
N LEU A 52 0.43 3.11 -0.05
CA LEU A 52 0.40 2.53 -1.38
C LEU A 52 1.73 2.71 -2.09
N GLN A 53 2.13 1.68 -2.85
CA GLN A 53 3.30 1.73 -3.71
C GLN A 53 2.88 1.47 -5.14
N ASN A 54 3.19 2.41 -6.02
CA ASN A 54 2.98 2.26 -7.45
C ASN A 54 4.34 2.05 -8.10
N TYR A 55 4.63 0.78 -8.44
CA TYR A 55 5.94 0.37 -8.94
C TYR A 55 6.01 0.49 -10.47
N PRO A 56 7.20 0.82 -11.02
CA PRO A 56 7.42 0.67 -12.47
C PRO A 56 7.23 -0.78 -12.91
N GLU A 57 6.87 -0.96 -14.17
CA GLU A 57 6.55 -2.29 -14.72
C GLU A 57 7.67 -3.31 -14.54
N ASP A 58 8.93 -2.87 -14.64
CA ASP A 58 10.09 -3.75 -14.54
C ASP A 58 10.66 -3.89 -13.11
N TYR A 59 10.00 -3.29 -12.11
CA TYR A 59 10.55 -3.20 -10.76
C TYR A 59 10.95 -4.55 -10.18
N PHE A 60 10.10 -5.57 -10.34
CA PHE A 60 10.32 -6.89 -9.75
C PHE A 60 11.13 -7.83 -10.64
N ARG A 61 11.44 -7.46 -11.89
CA ARG A 61 12.25 -8.30 -12.79
C ARG A 61 13.72 -8.29 -12.43
N HIS A 62 14.23 -7.12 -12.11
CA HIS A 62 15.62 -6.91 -11.73
C HIS A 62 15.64 -6.02 -10.51
N PHE A 63 15.55 -6.64 -9.33
CA PHE A 63 15.49 -5.88 -8.10
C PHE A 63 16.76 -5.05 -7.92
N ASP A 64 16.60 -3.75 -7.69
CA ASP A 64 17.66 -2.81 -7.39
C ASP A 64 17.15 -1.87 -6.32
N PRO A 65 17.77 -1.84 -5.11
CA PRO A 65 17.31 -0.97 -4.02
C PRO A 65 17.39 0.52 -4.33
N LYS A 66 18.11 0.91 -5.40
CA LYS A 66 18.15 2.29 -5.89
C LYS A 66 17.00 2.64 -6.81
N LYS A 67 16.25 1.62 -7.30
CA LYS A 67 15.18 1.85 -8.25
C LYS A 67 14.04 2.62 -7.61
N SER A 68 13.58 3.66 -8.30
CA SER A 68 12.54 4.55 -7.80
C SER A 68 11.14 3.97 -8.01
N PHE A 69 10.25 4.29 -7.10
CA PHE A 69 8.81 4.03 -7.24
C PHE A 69 8.02 5.16 -6.58
N GLU A 70 6.73 5.21 -6.89
CA GLU A 70 5.85 6.23 -6.34
C GLU A 70 5.19 5.72 -5.04
N LYS A 71 5.38 6.46 -3.96
CA LYS A 71 4.82 6.16 -2.63
C LYS A 71 3.69 7.12 -2.32
N TRP A 72 2.56 6.57 -1.87
CA TRP A 72 1.39 7.35 -1.48
C TRP A 72 1.06 7.15 0.00
N ALA A 73 0.67 8.25 0.64
CA ALA A 73 -0.05 8.26 1.91
C ALA A 73 -1.45 8.79 1.61
N ALA A 74 -2.48 7.99 1.86
CA ALA A 74 -3.82 8.29 1.38
C ALA A 74 -4.90 7.75 2.29
N VAL A 75 -6.14 8.15 2.00
CA VAL A 75 -7.36 7.58 2.56
C VAL A 75 -8.36 7.31 1.45
N GLU A 76 -9.21 6.33 1.67
CA GLU A 76 -10.29 6.00 0.72
C GLU A 76 -11.51 6.88 0.98
N VAL A 77 -12.13 7.37 -0.11
CA VAL A 77 -13.34 8.20 -0.04
C VAL A 77 -14.46 7.57 -0.85
N LEU A 78 -15.69 7.84 -0.44
CA LEU A 78 -16.89 7.40 -1.19
C LEU A 78 -17.06 8.21 -2.47
N GLU A 79 -16.78 9.51 -2.38
CA GLU A 79 -16.87 10.42 -3.52
C GLU A 79 -15.86 11.54 -3.36
N VAL A 80 -15.51 12.18 -4.46
CA VAL A 80 -14.57 13.32 -4.47
C VAL A 80 -15.39 14.60 -4.57
N SER A 81 -15.56 15.31 -3.45
CA SER A 81 -16.24 16.60 -3.43
C SER A 81 -15.25 17.77 -3.42
N ASN A 82 -14.06 17.55 -2.85
CA ASN A 82 -12.97 18.52 -2.82
C ASN A 82 -11.65 17.77 -2.78
N ILE A 83 -10.61 18.40 -3.30
CA ILE A 83 -9.23 17.91 -3.15
C ILE A 83 -8.46 19.01 -2.42
N PRO A 84 -8.04 18.78 -1.16
CA PRO A 84 -7.30 19.79 -0.42
C PRO A 84 -6.01 20.19 -1.15
N LYS A 85 -5.56 21.42 -0.92
CA LYS A 85 -4.36 21.94 -1.58
C LYS A 85 -3.15 21.03 -1.35
N GLY A 86 -2.45 20.69 -2.43
CA GLY A 86 -1.26 19.84 -2.37
C GLY A 86 -1.56 18.34 -2.34
N MET A 87 -2.82 17.96 -2.28
CA MET A 87 -3.25 16.56 -2.37
C MET A 87 -3.70 16.23 -3.79
N GLN A 88 -3.81 14.94 -4.07
CA GLN A 88 -4.19 14.43 -5.38
C GLN A 88 -5.19 13.28 -5.24
N PHE A 89 -5.98 13.10 -6.28
CA PHE A 89 -6.87 11.96 -6.44
C PHE A 89 -6.11 10.81 -7.12
N PHE A 90 -6.34 9.59 -6.63
CA PHE A 90 -5.80 8.38 -7.26
C PHE A 90 -6.91 7.34 -7.33
N GLU A 91 -7.17 6.80 -8.51
CA GLU A 91 -8.11 5.69 -8.66
C GLU A 91 -7.33 4.38 -8.62
N LEU A 92 -7.58 3.59 -7.57
CA LEU A 92 -6.97 2.28 -7.42
C LEU A 92 -7.79 1.29 -8.25
N PRO A 93 -7.18 0.63 -9.27
CA PRO A 93 -7.92 -0.27 -10.14
C PRO A 93 -8.52 -1.46 -9.40
N ALA A 94 -9.66 -1.94 -9.89
CA ALA A 94 -10.25 -3.19 -9.43
C ALA A 94 -9.38 -4.37 -9.81
N GLY A 95 -9.50 -5.47 -9.08
CA GLY A 95 -8.82 -6.70 -9.41
C GLY A 95 -8.64 -7.63 -8.22
N LYS A 96 -7.96 -8.73 -8.48
CA LYS A 96 -7.72 -9.77 -7.49
C LYS A 96 -6.49 -9.44 -6.66
N TYR A 97 -6.61 -9.67 -5.35
CA TYR A 97 -5.51 -9.43 -4.39
C TYR A 97 -5.34 -10.65 -3.48
N ALA A 98 -4.08 -10.89 -3.10
CA ALA A 98 -3.77 -11.73 -1.95
C ALA A 98 -3.61 -10.81 -0.74
N VAL A 99 -4.37 -11.06 0.33
CA VAL A 99 -4.40 -10.20 1.51
C VAL A 99 -3.79 -10.95 2.69
N PHE A 100 -2.69 -10.43 3.19
CA PHE A 100 -1.97 -10.99 4.34
C PHE A 100 -2.26 -10.17 5.58
N GLU A 101 -2.73 -10.84 6.63
CA GLU A 101 -2.82 -10.21 7.96
C GLU A 101 -1.44 -10.29 8.60
N TYR A 102 -0.82 -9.14 8.84
CA TYR A 102 0.54 -9.07 9.36
C TYR A 102 0.56 -8.46 10.75
N LYS A 103 1.24 -9.13 11.69
CA LYS A 103 1.53 -8.60 13.01
C LYS A 103 3.03 -8.46 13.18
N GLY A 104 3.46 -7.25 13.47
CA GLY A 104 4.86 -6.93 13.64
C GLY A 104 5.16 -5.49 13.24
N THR A 105 6.43 -5.11 13.37
CA THR A 105 6.84 -3.77 12.97
C THR A 105 6.86 -3.65 11.43
N SER A 106 6.40 -2.50 10.92
CA SER A 106 6.38 -2.23 9.49
C SER A 106 7.78 -2.10 8.88
N SER A 107 8.81 -1.92 9.70
CA SER A 107 10.19 -1.84 9.23
C SER A 107 10.85 -3.21 9.05
N ASP A 108 10.21 -4.30 9.49
CA ASP A 108 10.75 -5.65 9.33
C ASP A 108 10.48 -6.16 7.91
N PRO A 109 11.52 -6.42 7.09
CA PRO A 109 11.33 -6.82 5.71
C PRO A 109 10.98 -8.29 5.53
N ARG A 110 11.00 -9.11 6.59
CA ARG A 110 10.84 -10.56 6.47
C ARG A 110 9.50 -10.98 5.89
N ILE A 111 8.42 -10.26 6.18
CA ILE A 111 7.10 -10.57 5.61
C ILE A 111 7.12 -10.41 4.08
N PHE A 112 7.76 -9.37 3.57
CA PHE A 112 7.84 -9.14 2.13
C PHE A 112 8.75 -10.16 1.45
N GLN A 113 9.85 -10.53 2.10
CA GLN A 113 10.72 -11.62 1.61
C GLN A 113 9.95 -12.93 1.52
N TYR A 114 9.15 -13.24 2.53
CA TYR A 114 8.29 -14.43 2.52
C TYR A 114 7.29 -14.38 1.35
N ILE A 115 6.57 -13.26 1.20
CA ILE A 115 5.53 -13.14 0.18
C ILE A 115 6.12 -13.33 -1.23
N TYR A 116 7.19 -12.62 -1.56
CA TYR A 116 7.73 -12.60 -2.92
C TYR A 116 8.66 -13.75 -3.24
N ASN A 117 9.38 -14.29 -2.25
CA ASN A 117 10.38 -15.32 -2.49
C ASN A 117 9.89 -16.72 -2.15
N GLU A 118 8.86 -16.86 -1.33
CA GLU A 118 8.37 -18.18 -0.92
C GLU A 118 6.91 -18.40 -1.30
N TRP A 119 6.00 -17.52 -0.86
CA TRP A 119 4.58 -17.75 -1.11
C TRP A 119 4.22 -17.63 -2.59
N LEU A 120 4.58 -16.51 -3.22
CA LEU A 120 4.17 -16.24 -4.60
C LEU A 120 4.70 -17.30 -5.58
N PRO A 121 5.99 -17.70 -5.53
CA PRO A 121 6.51 -18.71 -6.45
C PRO A 121 5.87 -20.07 -6.29
N THR A 122 5.37 -20.42 -5.10
CA THR A 122 4.72 -21.71 -4.85
C THR A 122 3.21 -21.67 -4.98
N SER A 123 2.65 -20.48 -5.21
CA SER A 123 1.23 -20.31 -5.41
C SER A 123 0.84 -20.55 -6.87
N ARG A 124 -0.45 -20.61 -7.12
CA ARG A 124 -0.98 -20.67 -8.49
C ARG A 124 -1.21 -19.29 -9.11
N TYR A 125 -0.61 -18.26 -8.51
CA TYR A 125 -0.79 -16.88 -8.93
C TYR A 125 0.53 -16.30 -9.40
N ARG A 126 0.43 -15.23 -10.19
CA ARG A 126 1.55 -14.38 -10.57
C ARG A 126 1.23 -12.95 -10.22
N LEU A 127 2.26 -12.13 -10.10
CA LEU A 127 2.13 -10.73 -9.76
C LEU A 127 1.49 -9.96 -10.91
N ASP A 128 0.48 -9.14 -10.60
CA ASP A 128 -0.10 -8.22 -11.57
C ASP A 128 0.60 -6.86 -11.48
N HIS A 129 0.59 -6.12 -12.59
CA HIS A 129 1.13 -4.75 -12.62
C HIS A 129 0.04 -3.75 -12.22
N ARG A 130 -0.28 -3.74 -10.95
CA ARG A 130 -1.18 -2.78 -10.29
C ARG A 130 -0.51 -2.35 -8.99
N PRO A 131 -0.97 -1.24 -8.38
CA PRO A 131 -0.40 -0.83 -7.10
C PRO A 131 -0.54 -1.88 -6.02
N HIS A 132 0.47 -1.97 -5.17
CA HIS A 132 0.46 -2.72 -3.92
C HIS A 132 0.10 -1.76 -2.80
N PHE A 133 -0.60 -2.23 -1.77
CA PHE A 133 -0.91 -1.33 -0.67
C PHE A 133 -1.08 -2.07 0.65
N GLU A 134 -0.95 -1.32 1.73
CA GLU A 134 -1.23 -1.76 3.08
C GLU A 134 -2.40 -0.95 3.64
N VAL A 135 -3.26 -1.62 4.40
CA VAL A 135 -4.35 -0.96 5.13
C VAL A 135 -3.91 -0.84 6.58
N LEU A 136 -3.83 0.40 7.05
CA LEU A 136 -3.40 0.74 8.42
C LEU A 136 -4.64 1.10 9.22
N GLY A 137 -5.16 0.11 9.96
CA GLY A 137 -6.35 0.26 10.79
C GLY A 137 -6.02 0.71 12.20
N GLU A 138 -6.98 0.54 13.11
CA GLU A 138 -6.84 0.99 14.50
C GLU A 138 -5.76 0.26 15.28
N LYS A 139 -5.39 -0.95 14.85
CA LYS A 139 -4.34 -1.75 15.51
C LYS A 139 -2.94 -1.46 14.97
N TYR A 140 -2.83 -0.56 14.00
CA TYR A 140 -1.54 -0.15 13.49
C TYR A 140 -0.84 0.78 14.48
N LYS A 141 0.43 0.47 14.77
CA LYS A 141 1.29 1.28 15.65
C LYS A 141 2.66 1.39 14.99
N ASN A 142 3.11 2.63 14.77
CA ASN A 142 4.39 2.85 14.11
C ASN A 142 5.55 2.29 14.94
N ASN A 143 6.40 1.48 14.30
CA ASN A 143 7.61 0.87 14.90
C ASN A 143 7.33 0.04 16.17
N ASP A 144 6.16 -0.58 16.26
CA ASP A 144 5.77 -1.40 17.40
C ASP A 144 5.64 -2.86 16.97
N PRO A 145 6.27 -3.82 17.68
CA PRO A 145 6.17 -5.24 17.33
C PRO A 145 4.75 -5.82 17.50
N ASN A 146 3.87 -5.12 18.19
CA ASN A 146 2.46 -5.52 18.34
C ASN A 146 1.54 -4.87 17.33
N SER A 147 2.09 -4.10 16.39
CA SER A 147 1.31 -3.48 15.32
C SER A 147 0.69 -4.53 14.39
N GLU A 148 -0.53 -4.25 13.92
CA GLU A 148 -1.22 -5.10 12.96
C GLU A 148 -1.64 -4.28 11.75
N GLU A 149 -1.43 -4.86 10.56
CA GLU A 149 -1.85 -4.24 9.30
C GLU A 149 -2.19 -5.31 8.28
N GLN A 150 -2.88 -4.92 7.21
CA GLN A 150 -3.14 -5.80 6.07
C GLN A 150 -2.20 -5.43 4.93
N ILE A 151 -1.63 -6.45 4.29
CA ILE A 151 -0.78 -6.28 3.11
C ILE A 151 -1.52 -6.83 1.91
N TRP A 152 -1.79 -5.97 0.93
CA TRP A 152 -2.55 -6.29 -0.28
C TRP A 152 -1.61 -6.36 -1.48
N VAL A 153 -1.49 -7.56 -2.06
CA VAL A 153 -0.58 -7.83 -3.19
C VAL A 153 -1.43 -8.14 -4.42
N PRO A 154 -1.28 -7.38 -5.51
CA PRO A 154 -2.06 -7.60 -6.72
C PRO A 154 -1.62 -8.87 -7.43
N ILE A 155 -2.58 -9.73 -7.78
CA ILE A 155 -2.30 -11.03 -8.37
C ILE A 155 -3.19 -11.32 -9.57
N LEU A 156 -2.69 -12.21 -10.44
CA LEU A 156 -3.43 -12.80 -11.55
C LEU A 156 -3.33 -14.30 -11.45
N ASP A 157 -4.35 -14.99 -11.94
CA ASP A 157 -4.26 -16.44 -12.14
C ASP A 157 -3.23 -16.73 -13.24
N TYR A 158 -2.57 -17.87 -13.12
CA TYR A 158 -1.71 -18.36 -14.20
C TYR A 158 -2.55 -18.80 -15.39
#